data_55a7534f3ec62667cb2df0fe8e20cb53
#
_entry.id   55a7534f3ec62667cb2df0fe8e20cb53
#
_cell.length_a   1.000
_cell.length_b   1.000
_cell.length_c   1.000
_cell.angle_alpha   90.00
_cell.angle_beta   90.00
_cell.angle_gamma   90.00
#
_symmetry.space_group_name_H-M   'P 1'
#
loop_
_entity.id
_entity.type
_entity.pdbx_description
1 polymer ?
#
loop_
_entity_poly.entity_id
_entity_poly.type
_entity_poly.pdbx_seq_one_letter_code
_entity_poly.pdbx_strand_id
1 'polypeptide(L)'
;MPPFVAEGVVIVDNASEFDIAQMKTRLAEAGDKFRAAAGASYQTEWRSALEIPTDTLIGEARCADLIVIEKSSRSIDFYRVADIGAAILGAGRPFLVVPGSVKSLTADHVVVGWKDTREARRAIQDALPFLHKAKRVTVIDICENDRKEAARHGVDDVVLYLARHRIKAEGRVETQLLGSGADQIIGFAEEEGADLLVTGAYGHSRLNEWIFGGMTRDLLTSSPICCLMSH
;
A
#
# COMPACT_ATOMS: atom_id res chain seq x y z
N MET A 1 20.61 -25.54 16.29
CA MET A 1 19.28 -25.00 16.58
C MET A 1 18.27 -25.98 16.03
N PRO A 2 17.32 -26.50 16.80
CA PRO A 2 16.28 -27.37 16.27
C PRO A 2 15.33 -26.54 15.37
N PRO A 3 14.75 -27.12 14.32
CA PRO A 3 13.79 -26.45 13.48
C PRO A 3 12.54 -26.11 14.31
N PHE A 4 12.11 -24.88 14.23
CA PHE A 4 10.86 -24.43 14.82
C PHE A 4 9.72 -25.08 14.04
N VAL A 5 9.11 -26.10 14.57
CA VAL A 5 7.85 -26.64 14.07
C VAL A 5 6.76 -25.77 14.67
N ALA A 6 6.30 -24.76 13.93
CA ALA A 6 5.07 -24.11 14.27
C ALA A 6 3.94 -25.10 13.96
N GLU A 7 3.31 -25.64 14.98
CA GLU A 7 2.02 -26.31 14.86
C GLU A 7 0.98 -25.25 14.47
N GLY A 8 0.94 -24.93 13.17
CA GLY A 8 -0.14 -24.21 12.56
C GLY A 8 -1.33 -25.14 12.46
N VAL A 9 -2.33 -24.93 13.28
CA VAL A 9 -3.61 -25.63 13.18
C VAL A 9 -4.23 -25.36 11.82
N VAL A 10 -4.16 -26.35 11.04
CA VAL A 10 -4.84 -26.71 9.83
C VAL A 10 -6.31 -26.30 9.84
N ILE A 11 -6.65 -25.21 9.12
CA ILE A 11 -7.98 -25.06 8.53
C ILE A 11 -7.90 -25.54 7.08
N VAL A 12 -7.50 -26.78 6.88
CA VAL A 12 -7.55 -27.47 5.58
C VAL A 12 -8.50 -28.66 5.69
N ASP A 13 -9.50 -28.55 6.54
CA ASP A 13 -10.47 -29.66 6.71
C ASP A 13 -11.31 -29.93 5.45
N ASN A 14 -11.19 -29.14 4.38
CA ASN A 14 -11.91 -29.33 3.12
C ASN A 14 -11.04 -29.19 1.85
N ALA A 15 -9.73 -28.99 1.92
CA ALA A 15 -8.89 -29.04 0.72
C ALA A 15 -8.57 -30.48 0.38
N SER A 16 -8.97 -30.93 -0.81
CA SER A 16 -8.64 -32.26 -1.28
C SER A 16 -7.12 -32.38 -1.46
N GLU A 17 -6.58 -33.62 -1.37
CA GLU A 17 -5.16 -33.89 -1.67
C GLU A 17 -4.77 -33.35 -3.07
N PHE A 18 -5.70 -33.34 -3.99
CA PHE A 18 -5.54 -32.76 -5.34
C PHE A 18 -5.32 -31.25 -5.30
N ASP A 19 -6.08 -30.51 -4.47
CA ASP A 19 -5.92 -29.05 -4.33
C ASP A 19 -4.57 -28.70 -3.74
N ILE A 20 -4.11 -29.46 -2.74
CA ILE A 20 -2.80 -29.27 -2.12
C ILE A 20 -1.67 -29.55 -3.14
N ALA A 21 -1.79 -30.61 -3.92
CA ALA A 21 -0.81 -30.92 -4.97
C ALA A 21 -0.75 -29.81 -6.02
N GLN A 22 -1.90 -29.29 -6.43
CA GLN A 22 -1.98 -28.18 -7.38
C GLN A 22 -1.36 -26.89 -6.81
N MET A 23 -1.60 -26.58 -5.54
CA MET A 23 -0.99 -25.41 -4.88
C MET A 23 0.54 -25.55 -4.82
N LYS A 24 1.06 -26.73 -4.45
CA LYS A 24 2.51 -26.99 -4.44
C LYS A 24 3.14 -26.80 -5.82
N THR A 25 2.47 -27.29 -6.87
CA THR A 25 2.93 -27.09 -8.25
C THR A 25 3.01 -25.62 -8.62
N ARG A 26 1.97 -24.83 -8.31
CA ARG A 26 1.95 -23.39 -8.58
C ARG A 26 3.04 -22.63 -7.79
N LEU A 27 3.29 -23.01 -6.54
CA LEU A 27 4.37 -22.42 -5.75
C LEU A 27 5.75 -22.75 -6.33
N ALA A 28 5.95 -23.97 -6.82
CA ALA A 28 7.19 -24.36 -7.49
C ALA A 28 7.41 -23.53 -8.78
N GLU A 29 6.39 -23.43 -9.64
CA GLU A 29 6.43 -22.62 -10.86
C GLU A 29 6.70 -21.13 -10.56
N ALA A 30 6.09 -20.58 -9.51
CA ALA A 30 6.35 -19.21 -9.08
C ALA A 30 7.79 -19.03 -8.61
N GLY A 31 8.32 -20.01 -7.85
CA GLY A 31 9.71 -20.03 -7.44
C GLY A 31 10.69 -20.10 -8.61
N ASP A 32 10.37 -20.86 -9.66
CA ASP A 32 11.19 -20.91 -10.88
C ASP A 32 11.19 -19.57 -11.63
N LYS A 33 10.03 -18.94 -11.76
CA LYS A 33 9.92 -17.60 -12.34
C LYS A 33 10.71 -16.57 -11.54
N PHE A 34 10.61 -16.61 -10.20
CA PHE A 34 11.38 -15.74 -9.32
C PHE A 34 12.88 -15.93 -9.54
N ARG A 35 13.39 -17.16 -9.51
CA ARG A 35 14.81 -17.44 -9.72
C ARG A 35 15.29 -17.00 -11.09
N ALA A 36 14.47 -17.18 -12.12
CA ALA A 36 14.78 -16.71 -13.47
C ALA A 36 14.88 -15.18 -13.54
N ALA A 37 14.01 -14.46 -12.84
CA ALA A 37 14.01 -13.01 -12.83
C ALA A 37 15.12 -12.41 -11.92
N ALA A 38 15.37 -13.02 -10.76
CA ALA A 38 16.36 -12.57 -9.80
C ALA A 38 17.81 -12.86 -10.22
N GLY A 39 18.02 -13.84 -11.11
CA GLY A 39 19.34 -14.30 -11.52
C GLY A 39 20.12 -14.92 -10.35
N ALA A 40 21.45 -14.84 -10.42
CA ALA A 40 22.36 -15.38 -9.40
C ALA A 40 22.61 -14.40 -8.23
N SER A 41 21.69 -13.49 -7.94
CA SER A 41 21.85 -12.52 -6.85
C SER A 41 21.71 -13.20 -5.49
N TYR A 42 22.73 -13.06 -4.64
CA TYR A 42 22.69 -13.51 -3.24
C TYR A 42 21.84 -12.58 -2.33
N GLN A 43 21.38 -11.45 -2.86
CA GLN A 43 20.55 -10.47 -2.14
C GLN A 43 19.05 -10.78 -2.25
N THR A 44 18.69 -11.85 -2.96
CA THR A 44 17.30 -12.25 -3.14
C THR A 44 17.04 -13.59 -2.47
N GLU A 45 15.88 -13.72 -1.84
CA GLU A 45 15.43 -14.93 -1.17
C GLU A 45 14.01 -15.27 -1.61
N TRP A 46 13.75 -16.54 -1.92
CA TRP A 46 12.42 -17.07 -2.16
C TRP A 46 11.90 -17.77 -0.92
N ARG A 47 10.74 -17.34 -0.45
CA ARG A 47 10.01 -17.99 0.63
C ARG A 47 8.64 -18.40 0.14
N SER A 48 8.16 -19.56 0.57
CA SER A 48 6.81 -20.04 0.25
C SER A 48 6.27 -20.86 1.40
N ALA A 49 4.97 -20.74 1.65
CA ALA A 49 4.24 -21.48 2.66
C ALA A 49 2.88 -21.93 2.12
N LEU A 50 2.32 -23.00 2.70
CA LEU A 50 0.95 -23.42 2.47
C LEU A 50 0.13 -23.05 3.71
N GLU A 51 -0.10 -21.75 3.87
CA GLU A 51 -0.77 -21.13 5.01
C GLU A 51 -1.77 -20.08 4.48
N ILE A 52 -2.50 -19.42 5.39
CA ILE A 52 -3.37 -18.30 5.04
C ILE A 52 -2.51 -17.16 4.51
N PRO A 53 -2.71 -16.71 3.26
CA PRO A 53 -1.80 -15.76 2.61
C PRO A 53 -1.64 -14.44 3.37
N THR A 54 -2.72 -13.92 3.97
CA THR A 54 -2.68 -12.66 4.73
C THR A 54 -1.80 -12.79 5.98
N ASP A 55 -1.97 -13.86 6.74
CA ASP A 55 -1.21 -14.08 7.99
C ASP A 55 0.27 -14.33 7.70
N THR A 56 0.55 -15.09 6.64
CA THR A 56 1.93 -15.31 6.16
C THR A 56 2.58 -13.99 5.76
N LEU A 57 1.89 -13.15 4.98
CA LEU A 57 2.41 -11.85 4.55
C LEU A 57 2.71 -10.94 5.75
N ILE A 58 1.81 -10.89 6.74
CA ILE A 58 2.00 -10.14 7.99
C ILE A 58 3.22 -10.69 8.76
N GLY A 59 3.36 -12.00 8.86
CA GLY A 59 4.48 -12.64 9.54
C GLY A 59 5.83 -12.33 8.88
N GLU A 60 5.90 -12.37 7.55
CA GLU A 60 7.12 -12.07 6.78
C GLU A 60 7.48 -10.58 6.78
N ALA A 61 6.52 -9.69 7.05
CA ALA A 61 6.73 -8.24 7.10
C ALA A 61 7.68 -7.78 8.21
N ARG A 62 7.95 -8.61 9.23
CA ARG A 62 8.75 -8.21 10.41
C ARG A 62 10.16 -7.73 10.08
N CYS A 63 10.75 -8.20 8.98
CA CYS A 63 12.11 -7.85 8.53
C CYS A 63 12.10 -7.06 7.21
N ALA A 64 10.95 -6.52 6.80
CA ALA A 64 10.81 -5.73 5.59
C ALA A 64 10.74 -4.23 5.92
N ASP A 65 11.32 -3.39 5.07
CA ASP A 65 11.13 -1.94 5.10
C ASP A 65 9.90 -1.51 4.29
N LEU A 66 9.57 -2.29 3.24
CA LEU A 66 8.48 -2.03 2.32
C LEU A 66 7.93 -3.36 1.80
N ILE A 67 6.62 -3.45 1.68
CA ILE A 67 5.94 -4.57 1.02
C ILE A 67 5.44 -4.08 -0.33
N VAL A 68 5.84 -4.77 -1.40
CA VAL A 68 5.35 -4.49 -2.76
C VAL A 68 4.36 -5.58 -3.15
N ILE A 69 3.16 -5.17 -3.53
CA ILE A 69 2.10 -6.11 -3.88
C ILE A 69 1.35 -5.62 -5.12
N GLU A 70 1.02 -6.55 -6.02
CA GLU A 70 0.16 -6.21 -7.13
C GLU A 70 -1.28 -5.98 -6.65
N LYS A 71 -1.92 -4.95 -7.21
CA LYS A 71 -3.33 -4.67 -6.96
C LYS A 71 -4.16 -5.87 -7.41
N SER A 72 -4.82 -6.53 -6.45
CA SER A 72 -5.70 -7.67 -6.75
C SER A 72 -7.04 -7.19 -7.28
N SER A 73 -7.48 -7.72 -8.42
CA SER A 73 -8.89 -7.73 -8.76
C SER A 73 -9.60 -8.60 -7.74
N ARG A 74 -10.67 -8.08 -7.12
CA ARG A 74 -11.45 -8.72 -6.04
C ARG A 74 -11.54 -10.24 -6.17
N SER A 75 -10.66 -10.97 -5.49
CA SER A 75 -10.83 -12.38 -5.24
C SER A 75 -11.47 -12.53 -3.86
N ILE A 76 -12.59 -13.23 -3.79
CA ILE A 76 -13.27 -13.57 -2.53
C ILE A 76 -12.57 -14.75 -1.84
N ASP A 77 -11.55 -15.31 -2.46
CA ASP A 77 -10.87 -16.51 -1.98
C ASP A 77 -9.71 -16.13 -1.03
N PHE A 78 -10.04 -15.94 0.24
CA PHE A 78 -9.09 -15.64 1.32
C PHE A 78 -8.03 -16.73 1.54
N TYR A 79 -8.25 -17.94 1.01
CA TYR A 79 -7.30 -19.04 1.11
C TYR A 79 -6.25 -19.01 0.00
N ARG A 80 -6.47 -18.22 -1.05
CA ARG A 80 -5.58 -18.17 -2.22
C ARG A 80 -4.96 -16.81 -2.47
N VAL A 81 -5.57 -15.75 -1.93
CA VAL A 81 -5.14 -14.37 -2.16
C VAL A 81 -5.11 -13.61 -0.84
N ALA A 82 -4.03 -12.89 -0.58
CA ALA A 82 -3.94 -12.04 0.60
C ALA A 82 -4.95 -10.90 0.53
N ASP A 83 -5.64 -10.63 1.63
CA ASP A 83 -6.40 -9.41 1.83
C ASP A 83 -5.42 -8.26 2.10
N ILE A 84 -5.24 -7.42 1.08
CA ILE A 84 -4.30 -6.29 1.15
C ILE A 84 -4.69 -5.33 2.27
N GLY A 85 -5.99 -5.09 2.46
CA GLY A 85 -6.48 -4.20 3.50
C GLY A 85 -6.16 -4.69 4.90
N ALA A 86 -6.42 -5.96 5.18
CA ALA A 86 -6.08 -6.60 6.45
C ALA A 86 -4.55 -6.66 6.65
N ALA A 87 -3.79 -6.91 5.59
CA ALA A 87 -2.34 -6.93 5.66
C ALA A 87 -1.75 -5.55 5.99
N ILE A 88 -2.27 -4.45 5.40
CA ILE A 88 -1.86 -3.07 5.73
C ILE A 88 -2.09 -2.78 7.22
N LEU A 89 -3.22 -3.21 7.76
CA LEU A 89 -3.56 -3.01 9.18
C LEU A 89 -2.65 -3.82 10.12
N GLY A 90 -2.26 -5.05 9.72
CA GLY A 90 -1.56 -5.98 10.59
C GLY A 90 -0.04 -5.96 10.50
N ALA A 91 0.53 -5.56 9.36
CA ALA A 91 1.96 -5.71 9.10
C ALA A 91 2.85 -4.64 9.75
N GLY A 92 2.31 -3.45 10.09
CA GLY A 92 3.09 -2.34 10.64
C GLY A 92 4.21 -1.85 9.70
N ARG A 93 4.06 -2.07 8.41
CA ARG A 93 4.99 -1.68 7.34
C ARG A 93 4.24 -1.00 6.21
N PRO A 94 4.90 -0.08 5.47
CA PRO A 94 4.27 0.51 4.30
C PRO A 94 4.06 -0.53 3.18
N PHE A 95 2.98 -0.34 2.45
CA PHE A 95 2.63 -1.12 1.26
C PHE A 95 2.71 -0.26 0.02
N LEU A 96 3.46 -0.71 -0.98
CA LEU A 96 3.41 -0.20 -2.33
C LEU A 96 2.49 -1.10 -3.16
N VAL A 97 1.28 -0.62 -3.40
CA VAL A 97 0.28 -1.32 -4.20
C VAL A 97 0.45 -0.91 -5.66
N VAL A 98 0.74 -1.87 -6.52
CA VAL A 98 1.11 -1.66 -7.92
C VAL A 98 -0.01 -2.15 -8.83
N PRO A 99 -0.57 -1.31 -9.72
CA PRO A 99 -1.51 -1.76 -10.76
C PRO A 99 -0.82 -2.71 -11.75
N GLY A 100 -1.52 -3.76 -12.19
CA GLY A 100 -0.95 -4.75 -13.13
C GLY A 100 -0.52 -4.18 -14.49
N SER A 101 -1.00 -3.00 -14.86
CA SER A 101 -0.58 -2.26 -16.06
C SER A 101 0.79 -1.60 -15.93
N VAL A 102 1.25 -1.32 -14.70
CA VAL A 102 2.52 -0.63 -14.43
C VAL A 102 3.68 -1.62 -14.52
N LYS A 103 4.67 -1.32 -15.37
CA LYS A 103 5.87 -2.15 -15.57
C LYS A 103 7.07 -1.66 -14.78
N SER A 104 7.12 -0.36 -14.49
CA SER A 104 8.18 0.26 -13.70
C SER A 104 7.64 1.51 -13.02
N LEU A 105 8.16 1.80 -11.83
CA LEU A 105 7.87 3.02 -11.06
C LEU A 105 9.14 3.85 -10.98
N THR A 106 9.08 5.10 -11.44
CA THR A 106 10.18 6.06 -11.31
C THR A 106 10.02 6.94 -10.09
N ALA A 107 8.80 7.16 -9.62
CA ALA A 107 8.42 8.11 -8.58
C ALA A 107 8.95 9.53 -8.89
N ASP A 108 8.86 9.93 -10.16
CA ASP A 108 9.30 11.24 -10.62
C ASP A 108 8.37 12.35 -10.14
N HIS A 109 7.07 12.11 -10.18
CA HIS A 109 6.08 13.00 -9.60
C HIS A 109 5.24 12.28 -8.56
N VAL A 110 5.40 12.69 -7.30
CA VAL A 110 4.70 12.11 -6.16
C VAL A 110 3.62 13.05 -5.64
N VAL A 111 2.39 12.56 -5.59
CA VAL A 111 1.28 13.24 -4.91
C VAL A 111 1.11 12.65 -3.53
N VAL A 112 1.12 13.48 -2.49
CA VAL A 112 0.88 13.12 -1.10
C VAL A 112 -0.52 13.55 -0.72
N GLY A 113 -1.44 12.60 -0.57
CA GLY A 113 -2.78 12.82 -0.04
C GLY A 113 -2.72 13.01 1.47
N TRP A 114 -2.90 14.25 1.91
CA TRP A 114 -2.79 14.62 3.30
C TRP A 114 -4.15 14.68 3.98
N LYS A 115 -4.21 14.18 5.19
CA LYS A 115 -5.19 14.46 6.23
C LYS A 115 -4.45 14.52 7.55
N ASP A 116 -4.91 15.33 8.50
CA ASP A 116 -4.26 15.42 9.81
C ASP A 116 -4.58 14.18 10.67
N THR A 117 -4.03 13.04 10.26
CA THR A 117 -4.14 11.74 10.94
C THR A 117 -2.76 11.13 11.17
N ARG A 118 -2.67 10.19 12.12
CA ARG A 118 -1.41 9.48 12.41
C ARG A 118 -0.94 8.66 11.18
N GLU A 119 -1.87 8.08 10.44
CA GLU A 119 -1.60 7.25 9.27
C GLU A 119 -0.99 8.08 8.13
N ALA A 120 -1.51 9.30 7.90
CA ALA A 120 -0.95 10.20 6.90
C ALA A 120 0.46 10.68 7.29
N ARG A 121 0.68 10.99 8.58
CA ARG A 121 2.03 11.33 9.09
C ARG A 121 2.99 10.17 8.89
N ARG A 122 2.55 8.93 9.17
CA ARG A 122 3.33 7.72 8.98
C ARG A 122 3.65 7.51 7.50
N ALA A 123 2.66 7.64 6.61
CA ALA A 123 2.84 7.47 5.18
C ALA A 123 3.89 8.43 4.60
N ILE A 124 3.89 9.69 5.03
CA ILE A 124 4.91 10.66 4.61
C ILE A 124 6.31 10.21 5.08
N GLN A 125 6.43 9.77 6.33
CA GLN A 125 7.70 9.30 6.87
C GLN A 125 8.22 8.08 6.11
N ASP A 126 7.37 7.10 5.85
CA ASP A 126 7.72 5.90 5.13
C ASP A 126 8.01 6.18 3.64
N ALA A 127 7.44 7.26 3.07
CA ALA A 127 7.67 7.69 1.69
C ALA A 127 8.96 8.50 1.48
N LEU A 128 9.65 8.96 2.53
CA LEU A 128 10.85 9.82 2.39
C LEU A 128 11.87 9.30 1.36
N PRO A 129 12.16 7.99 1.27
CA PRO A 129 13.10 7.49 0.26
C PRO A 129 12.68 7.76 -1.19
N PHE A 130 11.36 7.76 -1.47
CA PHE A 130 10.78 8.11 -2.76
C PHE A 130 10.76 9.61 -2.96
N LEU A 131 10.32 10.37 -1.95
CA LEU A 131 10.20 11.83 -2.00
C LEU A 131 11.56 12.52 -2.22
N HIS A 132 12.65 11.95 -1.69
CA HIS A 132 14.01 12.44 -1.94
C HIS A 132 14.47 12.31 -3.39
N LYS A 133 13.95 11.32 -4.12
CA LYS A 133 14.31 11.07 -5.52
C LYS A 133 13.36 11.76 -6.49
N ALA A 134 12.18 12.16 -6.03
CA ALA A 134 11.16 12.77 -6.86
C ALA A 134 11.63 14.10 -7.46
N LYS A 135 11.29 14.33 -8.71
CA LYS A 135 11.48 15.62 -9.39
C LYS A 135 10.44 16.64 -8.94
N ARG A 136 9.25 16.17 -8.61
CA ARG A 136 8.13 16.98 -8.15
C ARG A 136 7.37 16.29 -7.02
N VAL A 137 7.04 17.03 -5.99
CA VAL A 137 6.22 16.56 -4.86
C VAL A 137 5.09 17.55 -4.64
N THR A 138 3.85 17.05 -4.64
CA THR A 138 2.65 17.84 -4.36
C THR A 138 1.94 17.27 -3.14
N VAL A 139 1.72 18.10 -2.13
CA VAL A 139 0.92 17.74 -0.95
C VAL A 139 -0.47 18.31 -1.12
N ILE A 140 -1.50 17.46 -1.11
CA ILE A 140 -2.88 17.88 -1.32
C ILE A 140 -3.79 17.45 -0.15
N ASP A 141 -4.60 18.36 0.34
CA ASP A 141 -5.75 18.07 1.20
C ASP A 141 -7.04 18.38 0.44
N ILE A 142 -7.95 17.40 0.38
CA ILE A 142 -9.30 17.53 -0.17
C ILE A 142 -10.26 17.60 1.02
N CYS A 143 -10.85 18.77 1.26
CA CYS A 143 -11.66 19.04 2.44
C CYS A 143 -12.99 19.71 2.13
N GLU A 144 -13.89 19.71 3.10
CA GLU A 144 -15.10 20.51 3.05
C GLU A 144 -14.75 22.02 3.03
N ASN A 145 -15.64 22.83 2.44
CA ASN A 145 -15.36 24.24 2.19
C ASN A 145 -15.09 25.05 3.46
N ASP A 146 -15.77 24.73 4.55
CA ASP A 146 -15.61 25.38 5.86
C ASP A 146 -14.30 24.98 6.59
N ARG A 147 -13.61 23.96 6.12
CA ARG A 147 -12.34 23.48 6.69
C ARG A 147 -11.09 23.91 5.92
N LYS A 148 -11.23 24.69 4.85
CA LYS A 148 -10.12 25.09 3.98
C LYS A 148 -8.96 25.79 4.70
N GLU A 149 -9.27 26.65 5.65
CA GLU A 149 -8.24 27.37 6.41
C GLU A 149 -7.41 26.40 7.27
N ALA A 150 -8.07 25.53 8.02
CA ALA A 150 -7.39 24.50 8.80
C ALA A 150 -6.60 23.52 7.94
N ALA A 151 -7.16 23.11 6.79
CA ALA A 151 -6.47 22.26 5.82
C ALA A 151 -5.21 22.93 5.25
N ARG A 152 -5.29 24.25 4.96
CA ARG A 152 -4.13 25.03 4.49
C ARG A 152 -3.00 25.02 5.51
N HIS A 153 -3.29 25.30 6.77
CA HIS A 153 -2.28 25.23 7.84
C HIS A 153 -1.63 23.85 7.92
N GLY A 154 -2.43 22.78 7.88
CA GLY A 154 -1.90 21.42 7.91
C GLY A 154 -1.00 21.09 6.71
N VAL A 155 -1.38 21.52 5.51
CA VAL A 155 -0.58 21.35 4.29
C VAL A 155 0.72 22.15 4.37
N ASP A 156 0.65 23.43 4.83
CA ASP A 156 1.83 24.29 4.96
C ASP A 156 2.83 23.71 5.97
N ASP A 157 2.36 23.15 7.09
CA ASP A 157 3.20 22.47 8.08
C ASP A 157 3.90 21.24 7.46
N VAL A 158 3.20 20.46 6.65
CA VAL A 158 3.78 19.30 5.94
C VAL A 158 4.83 19.74 4.92
N VAL A 159 4.55 20.78 4.14
CA VAL A 159 5.51 21.34 3.19
C VAL A 159 6.77 21.82 3.94
N LEU A 160 6.61 22.48 5.07
CA LEU A 160 7.73 22.89 5.91
C LEU A 160 8.49 21.68 6.50
N TYR A 161 7.78 20.62 6.92
CA TYR A 161 8.40 19.38 7.37
C TYR A 161 9.25 18.76 6.26
N LEU A 162 8.72 18.66 5.05
CA LEU A 162 9.45 18.13 3.90
C LEU A 162 10.66 19.00 3.53
N ALA A 163 10.55 20.33 3.63
CA ALA A 163 11.66 21.25 3.42
C ALA A 163 12.82 21.00 4.42
N ARG A 164 12.52 20.69 5.69
CA ARG A 164 13.54 20.29 6.67
C ARG A 164 14.24 18.98 6.29
N HIS A 165 13.58 18.10 5.56
CA HIS A 165 14.17 16.92 4.93
C HIS A 165 14.83 17.20 3.58
N ARG A 166 14.98 18.49 3.19
CA ARG A 166 15.54 18.92 1.89
C ARG A 166 14.73 18.45 0.68
N ILE A 167 13.44 18.23 0.87
CA ILE A 167 12.49 17.89 -0.18
C ILE A 167 11.69 19.14 -0.51
N LYS A 168 11.72 19.55 -1.77
CA LYS A 168 10.92 20.68 -2.27
C LYS A 168 9.52 20.16 -2.62
N ALA A 169 8.51 20.67 -1.94
CA ALA A 169 7.12 20.29 -2.16
C ALA A 169 6.21 21.52 -2.39
N GLU A 170 5.14 21.32 -3.13
CA GLU A 170 4.07 22.30 -3.32
C GLU A 170 2.82 21.88 -2.55
N GLY A 171 2.17 22.84 -1.87
CA GLY A 171 0.93 22.60 -1.15
C GLY A 171 -0.30 22.94 -1.98
N ARG A 172 -1.33 22.10 -1.95
CA ARG A 172 -2.65 22.28 -2.57
C ARG A 172 -3.76 21.99 -1.57
N VAL A 173 -4.83 22.77 -1.67
CA VAL A 173 -6.06 22.50 -0.89
C VAL A 173 -7.24 22.61 -1.85
N GLU A 174 -7.96 21.51 -2.01
CA GLU A 174 -9.12 21.40 -2.88
C GLU A 174 -10.41 21.24 -2.07
N THR A 175 -11.51 21.73 -2.60
CA THR A 175 -12.83 21.46 -2.01
C THR A 175 -13.29 20.08 -2.43
N GLN A 176 -13.79 19.32 -1.46
CA GLN A 176 -14.41 18.04 -1.75
C GLN A 176 -15.65 18.23 -2.64
N LEU A 177 -15.64 17.55 -3.76
CA LEU A 177 -16.78 17.52 -4.69
C LEU A 177 -17.76 16.41 -4.29
N LEU A 178 -18.95 16.44 -4.91
CA LEU A 178 -19.89 15.32 -4.79
C LEU A 178 -19.25 14.05 -5.39
N GLY A 179 -19.15 12.99 -4.59
CA GLY A 179 -18.56 11.73 -5.01
C GLY A 179 -17.52 11.20 -4.02
N SER A 180 -16.72 10.24 -4.48
CA SER A 180 -15.67 9.63 -3.67
C SER A 180 -14.45 10.56 -3.58
N GLY A 181 -13.94 10.76 -2.36
CA GLY A 181 -12.66 11.46 -2.17
C GLY A 181 -11.48 10.73 -2.84
N ALA A 182 -11.60 9.42 -3.04
CA ALA A 182 -10.62 8.63 -3.79
C ALA A 182 -10.62 8.98 -5.27
N ASP A 183 -11.78 9.11 -5.91
CA ASP A 183 -11.89 9.48 -7.33
C ASP A 183 -11.30 10.88 -7.55
N GLN A 184 -11.55 11.80 -6.62
CA GLN A 184 -11.03 13.17 -6.73
C GLN A 184 -9.50 13.21 -6.59
N ILE A 185 -8.90 12.46 -5.67
CA ILE A 185 -7.43 12.44 -5.52
C ILE A 185 -6.76 11.68 -6.66
N ILE A 186 -7.39 10.61 -7.17
CA ILE A 186 -6.91 9.89 -8.35
C ILE A 186 -6.94 10.82 -9.56
N GLY A 187 -8.08 11.48 -9.83
CA GLY A 187 -8.21 12.42 -10.94
C GLY A 187 -7.17 13.55 -10.87
N PHE A 188 -6.99 14.14 -9.69
CA PHE A 188 -5.94 15.15 -9.48
C PHE A 188 -4.54 14.59 -9.80
N ALA A 189 -4.22 13.39 -9.32
CA ALA A 189 -2.91 12.79 -9.55
C ALA A 189 -2.68 12.45 -11.05
N GLU A 190 -3.73 12.01 -11.76
CA GLU A 190 -3.67 11.76 -13.21
C GLU A 190 -3.50 13.04 -14.00
N GLU A 191 -4.25 14.10 -13.68
CA GLU A 191 -4.15 15.43 -14.33
C GLU A 191 -2.75 16.04 -14.15
N GLU A 192 -2.16 15.85 -12.97
CA GLU A 192 -0.81 16.32 -12.67
C GLU A 192 0.29 15.41 -13.28
N GLY A 193 -0.07 14.24 -13.82
CA GLY A 193 0.86 13.25 -14.35
C GLY A 193 1.71 12.58 -13.28
N ALA A 194 1.15 12.37 -12.08
CA ALA A 194 1.83 11.68 -11.00
C ALA A 194 1.95 10.17 -11.27
N ASP A 195 3.06 9.59 -10.89
CA ASP A 195 3.32 8.15 -11.01
C ASP A 195 3.29 7.42 -9.64
N LEU A 196 3.26 8.17 -8.54
CA LEU A 196 3.09 7.64 -7.19
C LEU A 196 2.13 8.50 -6.36
N LEU A 197 1.14 7.85 -5.75
CA LEU A 197 0.27 8.43 -4.74
C LEU A 197 0.66 7.91 -3.36
N VAL A 198 0.89 8.80 -2.40
CA VAL A 198 1.21 8.48 -1.00
C VAL A 198 0.04 8.85 -0.13
N THR A 199 -0.52 7.91 0.64
CA THR A 199 -1.65 8.16 1.55
C THR A 199 -1.55 7.36 2.83
N GLY A 200 -2.13 7.88 3.92
CA GLY A 200 -2.49 7.05 5.05
C GLY A 200 -3.61 6.08 4.70
N ALA A 201 -3.63 4.93 5.34
CA ALA A 201 -4.67 3.93 5.21
C ALA A 201 -5.46 3.80 6.51
N TYR A 202 -6.80 3.71 6.42
CA TYR A 202 -7.71 3.43 7.53
C TYR A 202 -7.61 4.40 8.72
N GLY A 203 -7.61 5.71 8.47
CA GLY A 203 -7.57 6.75 9.51
C GLY A 203 -8.80 6.76 10.44
N HIS A 204 -8.62 7.36 11.59
CA HIS A 204 -9.37 7.25 12.85
C HIS A 204 -10.88 7.50 12.88
N SER A 205 -11.58 7.85 11.84
CA SER A 205 -12.96 8.24 12.01
C SER A 205 -13.97 7.10 12.23
N ARG A 206 -13.54 5.81 12.23
CA ARG A 206 -14.50 4.68 12.24
C ARG A 206 -14.04 3.40 12.95
N LEU A 207 -13.43 3.51 14.12
CA LEU A 207 -13.13 2.35 14.98
C LEU A 207 -14.39 1.61 15.51
N ASN A 208 -15.59 2.17 15.36
CA ASN A 208 -16.82 1.57 15.87
C ASN A 208 -17.73 0.93 14.81
N GLU A 209 -17.39 1.00 13.54
CA GLU A 209 -18.14 0.31 12.51
C GLU A 209 -17.16 -0.47 11.63
N TRP A 210 -17.41 -1.74 11.45
CA TRP A 210 -16.72 -2.68 10.55
C TRP A 210 -16.75 -2.27 9.07
N ILE A 211 -16.62 -0.98 8.79
CA ILE A 211 -16.63 -0.43 7.44
C ILE A 211 -15.21 0.04 7.14
N PHE A 212 -14.48 -0.77 6.40
CA PHE A 212 -13.24 -0.38 5.73
C PHE A 212 -13.43 1.00 5.11
N GLY A 213 -12.58 1.98 5.45
CA GLY A 213 -12.74 3.36 5.00
C GLY A 213 -12.85 3.41 3.47
N GLY A 214 -13.94 3.99 2.98
CA GLY A 214 -14.27 3.96 1.55
C GLY A 214 -13.10 4.39 0.67
N MET A 215 -12.40 5.46 1.07
CA MET A 215 -11.23 5.97 0.34
C MET A 215 -10.10 4.95 0.18
N THR A 216 -9.67 4.28 1.26
CA THR A 216 -8.60 3.27 1.17
C THR A 216 -9.02 2.11 0.26
N ARG A 217 -10.25 1.62 0.42
CA ARG A 217 -10.78 0.55 -0.41
C ARG A 217 -10.84 0.94 -1.89
N ASP A 218 -11.32 2.15 -2.17
CA ASP A 218 -11.45 2.64 -3.54
C ASP A 218 -10.07 2.81 -4.19
N LEU A 219 -9.07 3.33 -3.47
CA LEU A 219 -7.69 3.39 -3.94
C LEU A 219 -7.12 1.99 -4.23
N LEU A 220 -7.33 1.03 -3.32
CA LEU A 220 -6.87 -0.35 -3.50
C LEU A 220 -7.52 -1.06 -4.70
N THR A 221 -8.74 -0.67 -5.09
CA THR A 221 -9.49 -1.33 -6.16
C THR A 221 -9.45 -0.58 -7.49
N SER A 222 -9.37 0.76 -7.48
CA SER A 222 -9.63 1.58 -8.66
C SER A 222 -8.42 2.37 -9.14
N SER A 223 -7.44 2.69 -8.26
CA SER A 223 -6.32 3.55 -8.66
C SER A 223 -5.53 2.96 -9.84
N PRO A 224 -5.34 3.70 -10.94
CA PRO A 224 -4.46 3.32 -12.04
C PRO A 224 -2.99 3.65 -11.74
N ILE A 225 -2.72 4.37 -10.64
CA ILE A 225 -1.40 4.84 -10.22
C ILE A 225 -0.92 3.98 -9.05
N CYS A 226 0.39 3.78 -8.93
CA CYS A 226 0.98 3.13 -7.75
C CYS A 226 0.62 3.88 -6.48
N CYS A 227 0.22 3.16 -5.44
CA CYS A 227 -0.15 3.75 -4.15
C CYS A 227 0.76 3.25 -3.03
N LEU A 228 1.48 4.15 -2.36
CA LEU A 228 2.17 3.86 -1.10
C LEU A 228 1.23 4.18 0.05
N MET A 229 0.96 3.18 0.87
CA MET A 229 0.01 3.28 1.99
C MET A 229 0.65 2.83 3.30
N SER A 230 0.37 3.57 4.38
CA SER A 230 0.80 3.22 5.74
C SER A 230 -0.35 3.36 6.74
N HIS A 231 -0.32 2.53 7.78
CA HIS A 231 -1.28 2.55 8.89
C HIS A 231 -0.58 2.77 10.23
#